data_a6c6dd25586489a3d55f376571e399ca
#
_entry.id   a6c6dd25586489a3d55f376571e399ca
#
_cell.length_a   1.000
_cell.length_b   1.000
_cell.length_c   1.000
_cell.angle_alpha   90.00
_cell.angle_beta   90.00
_cell.angle_gamma   90.00
#
_symmetry.space_group_name_H-M   'P 1'
#
loop_
_entity.id
_entity.type
_entity.pdbx_description
1 polymer ?
#
loop_
_entity_poly.entity_id
_entity_poly.type
_entity_poly.pdbx_seq_one_letter_code
_entity_poly.pdbx_strand_id
1 'polypeptide(L)'
;ELPLVKGQEYQVEVEACGMKAQQTVRLSWRPPFDDKGITPEKLAKESDVAILFLRDDNSSEGRDRKDLHWGEAQIELIRKVTEANPNTILILGSGSPLMLAPFVRLPKAILNVWIGGQGEARAITHILLGKVNPSGKTPVTFFADERQLPPMDSYDVTKGRSYQYFKGDVMFPFGYGLSYTRFEYSRPVVDKSRMSGSDTLSVEVTVSNKGGYDGEEIVQCYLSAPQWAVGGLKQKLIGHKRVFIAKGESRKVSFTVCREDLLRWNVNVKEWTALAGKYEVSVVPHSGEKNAVSFVYEGK
;
A
#
# COMPACT_ATOMS: atom_id res chain seq x y z
N GLU A 1 -38.13 6.02 14.69
CA GLU A 1 -37.24 5.62 15.80
C GLU A 1 -38.07 4.89 16.84
N LEU A 2 -37.64 3.69 17.23
CA LEU A 2 -38.29 2.91 18.29
C LEU A 2 -37.47 3.08 19.57
N PRO A 3 -38.02 3.63 20.66
CA PRO A 3 -37.32 3.75 21.93
C PRO A 3 -37.14 2.36 22.54
N LEU A 4 -35.90 1.95 22.79
CA LEU A 4 -35.58 0.67 23.43
C LEU A 4 -35.40 0.87 24.94
N VAL A 5 -35.94 -0.06 25.74
CA VAL A 5 -35.86 -0.05 27.21
C VAL A 5 -34.79 -1.05 27.65
N LYS A 6 -33.92 -0.63 28.57
CA LYS A 6 -32.84 -1.49 29.10
C LYS A 6 -33.43 -2.76 29.77
N GLY A 7 -32.92 -3.91 29.33
CA GLY A 7 -33.34 -5.22 29.90
C GLY A 7 -34.58 -5.82 29.26
N GLN A 8 -35.19 -5.14 28.31
CA GLN A 8 -36.33 -5.69 27.54
C GLN A 8 -35.82 -6.36 26.26
N GLU A 9 -36.32 -7.56 25.97
CA GLU A 9 -36.05 -8.23 24.70
C GLU A 9 -37.03 -7.75 23.63
N TYR A 10 -36.49 -7.47 22.44
CA TYR A 10 -37.26 -7.05 21.27
C TYR A 10 -37.06 -8.04 20.14
N GLN A 11 -38.10 -8.55 19.57
CA GLN A 11 -38.05 -9.32 18.33
C GLN A 11 -38.08 -8.35 17.16
N VAL A 12 -37.07 -8.40 16.30
CA VAL A 12 -36.99 -7.57 15.11
C VAL A 12 -37.02 -8.46 13.89
N GLU A 13 -38.02 -8.25 13.03
CA GLU A 13 -38.17 -8.93 11.75
C GLU A 13 -37.91 -7.92 10.63
N VAL A 14 -37.07 -8.28 9.70
CA VAL A 14 -36.71 -7.43 8.55
C VAL A 14 -37.03 -8.20 7.28
N GLU A 15 -38.11 -7.83 6.62
CA GLU A 15 -38.48 -8.38 5.32
C GLU A 15 -37.99 -7.45 4.20
N ALA A 16 -37.31 -8.00 3.20
CA ALA A 16 -36.85 -7.28 2.02
C ALA A 16 -37.35 -7.99 0.76
N CYS A 17 -38.39 -7.45 0.14
CA CYS A 17 -38.97 -7.97 -1.09
C CYS A 17 -38.55 -7.15 -2.32
N GLY A 18 -38.29 -7.82 -3.45
CA GLY A 18 -38.08 -7.17 -4.75
C GLY A 18 -36.74 -6.41 -4.87
N MET A 19 -35.70 -6.85 -4.20
CA MET A 19 -34.40 -6.21 -4.25
C MET A 19 -33.78 -6.29 -5.64
N LYS A 20 -33.55 -5.14 -6.24
CA LYS A 20 -32.62 -5.02 -7.39
C LYS A 20 -31.18 -5.07 -6.86
N ALA A 21 -30.24 -5.51 -7.68
CA ALA A 21 -28.85 -5.83 -7.32
C ALA A 21 -28.02 -4.75 -6.57
N GLN A 22 -28.62 -3.61 -6.22
CA GLN A 22 -27.94 -2.49 -5.53
C GLN A 22 -28.73 -1.96 -4.31
N GLN A 23 -29.69 -2.70 -3.81
CA GLN A 23 -30.41 -2.27 -2.61
C GLN A 23 -29.75 -2.81 -1.36
N THR A 24 -29.49 -1.92 -0.40
CA THR A 24 -28.91 -2.26 0.89
C THR A 24 -29.96 -2.11 1.97
N VAL A 25 -30.18 -3.16 2.76
CA VAL A 25 -30.95 -3.09 4.00
C VAL A 25 -29.97 -2.88 5.15
N ARG A 26 -30.13 -1.80 5.90
CA ARG A 26 -29.31 -1.49 7.08
C ARG A 26 -30.20 -1.49 8.32
N LEU A 27 -29.92 -2.38 9.25
CA LEU A 27 -30.39 -2.29 10.63
C LEU A 27 -29.34 -1.55 11.44
N SER A 28 -29.72 -0.42 12.03
CA SER A 28 -28.82 0.37 12.88
C SER A 28 -29.42 0.47 14.27
N TRP A 29 -28.58 0.28 15.28
CA TRP A 29 -28.92 0.54 16.66
C TRP A 29 -28.06 1.71 17.18
N ARG A 30 -28.72 2.71 17.78
CA ARG A 30 -28.05 3.80 18.48
C ARG A 30 -28.28 3.57 19.97
N PRO A 31 -27.24 3.34 20.78
CA PRO A 31 -27.40 3.32 22.23
C PRO A 31 -27.93 4.67 22.70
N PRO A 32 -28.63 4.73 23.83
CA PRO A 32 -29.07 5.98 24.42
C PRO A 32 -27.85 6.77 24.93
N PHE A 33 -27.11 7.36 23.99
CA PHE A 33 -26.05 8.30 24.27
C PHE A 33 -26.66 9.70 24.16
N ASP A 34 -26.60 10.45 25.23
CA ASP A 34 -26.85 11.90 25.15
C ASP A 34 -25.60 12.52 24.47
N ASP A 35 -25.63 12.60 23.15
CA ASP A 35 -24.57 13.20 22.33
C ASP A 35 -24.71 14.71 22.19
N LYS A 36 -25.66 15.30 22.92
CA LYS A 36 -25.86 16.76 22.93
C LYS A 36 -24.61 17.46 23.46
N GLY A 37 -23.92 18.12 22.53
CA GLY A 37 -22.71 18.90 22.84
C GLY A 37 -21.41 18.08 22.89
N ILE A 38 -21.41 16.80 22.50
CA ILE A 38 -20.20 16.02 22.32
C ILE A 38 -19.74 16.20 20.88
N THR A 39 -18.60 16.83 20.68
CA THR A 39 -17.94 16.93 19.37
C THR A 39 -16.74 15.99 19.29
N PRO A 40 -16.32 15.58 18.08
CA PRO A 40 -15.11 14.76 17.92
C PRO A 40 -13.88 15.38 18.58
N GLU A 41 -13.74 16.70 18.51
CA GLU A 41 -12.62 17.42 19.13
C GLU A 41 -12.65 17.34 20.66
N LYS A 42 -13.84 17.45 21.25
CA LYS A 42 -14.00 17.32 22.71
C LYS A 42 -13.65 15.90 23.16
N LEU A 43 -14.16 14.89 22.47
CA LEU A 43 -13.80 13.48 22.76
C LEU A 43 -12.30 13.25 22.63
N ALA A 44 -11.69 13.74 21.56
CA ALA A 44 -10.27 13.62 21.33
C ALA A 44 -9.45 14.28 22.45
N LYS A 45 -9.84 15.49 22.87
CA LYS A 45 -9.15 16.24 23.93
C LYS A 45 -9.21 15.54 25.30
N GLU A 46 -10.30 14.84 25.58
CA GLU A 46 -10.52 14.13 26.85
C GLU A 46 -9.97 12.69 26.82
N SER A 47 -9.34 12.24 25.73
CA SER A 47 -8.84 10.89 25.53
C SER A 47 -7.31 10.84 25.52
N ASP A 48 -6.71 9.76 26.03
CA ASP A 48 -5.25 9.52 25.94
C ASP A 48 -4.79 9.30 24.49
N VAL A 49 -5.64 8.63 23.69
CA VAL A 49 -5.42 8.35 22.26
C VAL A 49 -6.73 8.54 21.51
N ALA A 50 -6.71 9.30 20.44
CA ALA A 50 -7.83 9.41 19.52
C ALA A 50 -7.63 8.46 18.33
N ILE A 51 -8.64 7.65 18.01
CA ILE A 51 -8.63 6.78 16.83
C ILE A 51 -9.71 7.29 15.88
N LEU A 52 -9.31 7.85 14.75
CA LEU A 52 -10.20 8.44 13.76
C LEU A 52 -10.32 7.51 12.55
N PHE A 53 -11.54 7.00 12.31
CA PHE A 53 -11.87 6.19 11.16
C PHE A 53 -12.49 7.04 10.05
N LEU A 54 -11.90 6.99 8.87
CA LEU A 54 -12.45 7.62 7.68
C LEU A 54 -12.58 6.63 6.55
N ARG A 55 -13.70 6.69 5.85
CA ARG A 55 -13.94 5.93 4.63
C ARG A 55 -14.19 6.87 3.46
N ASP A 56 -13.72 6.45 2.32
CA ASP A 56 -14.04 7.09 1.05
C ASP A 56 -15.39 6.54 0.54
N ASP A 57 -16.40 7.40 0.55
CA ASP A 57 -17.75 7.06 0.08
C ASP A 57 -17.89 7.17 -1.46
N ASN A 58 -16.85 7.66 -2.14
CA ASN A 58 -16.83 7.84 -3.59
C ASN A 58 -16.18 6.66 -4.35
N SER A 59 -15.73 5.63 -3.67
CA SER A 59 -15.22 4.41 -4.29
C SER A 59 -16.36 3.58 -4.87
N SER A 60 -16.36 3.36 -6.19
CA SER A 60 -17.33 2.54 -6.90
C SER A 60 -16.66 1.84 -8.08
N GLU A 61 -16.93 0.54 -8.27
CA GLU A 61 -16.44 -0.22 -9.41
C GLU A 61 -17.03 0.27 -10.74
N GLY A 62 -18.29 0.67 -10.73
CA GLY A 62 -19.04 1.07 -11.93
C GLY A 62 -18.84 2.52 -12.37
N ARG A 63 -17.99 3.31 -11.70
CA ARG A 63 -17.77 4.71 -12.01
C ARG A 63 -16.37 5.15 -11.65
N ASP A 64 -15.61 5.63 -12.64
CA ASP A 64 -14.28 6.20 -12.43
C ASP A 64 -14.33 7.45 -11.57
N ARG A 65 -13.29 7.65 -10.76
CA ARG A 65 -13.11 8.85 -9.97
C ARG A 65 -12.72 10.01 -10.90
N LYS A 66 -13.17 11.21 -10.52
CA LYS A 66 -12.76 12.45 -11.21
C LYS A 66 -11.38 12.94 -10.75
N ASP A 67 -11.04 12.67 -9.49
CA ASP A 67 -9.83 13.11 -8.81
C ASP A 67 -9.42 12.11 -7.71
N LEU A 68 -8.29 12.37 -7.06
CA LEU A 68 -7.75 11.57 -5.97
C LEU A 68 -7.89 12.26 -4.60
N HIS A 69 -8.85 13.16 -4.43
CA HIS A 69 -9.00 13.90 -3.18
C HIS A 69 -9.92 13.21 -2.16
N TRP A 70 -9.62 13.45 -0.90
CA TRP A 70 -10.55 13.28 0.20
C TRP A 70 -11.54 14.46 0.24
N GLY A 71 -12.73 14.25 0.79
CA GLY A 71 -13.68 15.32 0.97
C GLY A 71 -13.13 16.40 1.93
N GLU A 72 -13.41 17.68 1.63
CA GLU A 72 -12.93 18.80 2.46
C GLU A 72 -13.38 18.70 3.93
N ALA A 73 -14.62 18.26 4.17
CA ALA A 73 -15.13 18.03 5.52
C ALA A 73 -14.34 16.95 6.28
N GLN A 74 -13.87 15.93 5.59
CA GLN A 74 -13.03 14.87 6.17
C GLN A 74 -11.64 15.41 6.51
N ILE A 75 -11.04 16.21 5.63
CA ILE A 75 -9.74 16.86 5.87
C ILE A 75 -9.84 17.82 7.08
N GLU A 76 -10.89 18.59 7.14
CA GLU A 76 -11.13 19.50 8.25
C GLU A 76 -11.34 18.76 9.58
N LEU A 77 -12.06 17.65 9.57
CA LEU A 77 -12.22 16.78 10.74
C LEU A 77 -10.87 16.22 11.22
N ILE A 78 -10.01 15.77 10.29
CA ILE A 78 -8.65 15.32 10.65
C ILE A 78 -7.89 16.44 11.35
N ARG A 79 -7.91 17.65 10.82
CA ARG A 79 -7.21 18.81 11.40
C ARG A 79 -7.69 19.09 12.83
N LYS A 80 -8.99 19.22 13.02
CA LYS A 80 -9.59 19.51 14.33
C LYS A 80 -9.29 18.45 15.37
N VAL A 81 -9.41 17.16 14.99
CA VAL A 81 -9.15 16.05 15.92
C VAL A 81 -7.65 15.98 16.27
N THR A 82 -6.75 16.14 15.29
CA THR A 82 -5.31 16.11 15.54
C THR A 82 -4.79 17.33 16.31
N GLU A 83 -5.41 18.48 16.13
CA GLU A 83 -5.13 19.68 16.93
C GLU A 83 -5.58 19.49 18.40
N ALA A 84 -6.75 18.90 18.61
CA ALA A 84 -7.27 18.60 19.94
C ALA A 84 -6.48 17.50 20.67
N ASN A 85 -5.98 16.50 19.94
CA ASN A 85 -5.16 15.41 20.48
C ASN A 85 -4.04 15.00 19.50
N PRO A 86 -2.78 15.37 19.75
CA PRO A 86 -1.64 14.97 18.91
C PRO A 86 -1.39 13.45 18.85
N ASN A 87 -1.93 12.67 19.83
CA ASN A 87 -1.87 11.20 19.81
C ASN A 87 -3.01 10.59 18.97
N THR A 88 -3.28 11.17 17.81
CA THR A 88 -4.31 10.65 16.89
C THR A 88 -3.73 9.59 15.98
N ILE A 89 -4.42 8.46 15.89
CA ILE A 89 -4.21 7.40 14.90
C ILE A 89 -5.31 7.51 13.86
N LEU A 90 -4.92 7.67 12.61
CA LEU A 90 -5.85 7.78 11.48
C LEU A 90 -5.96 6.43 10.77
N ILE A 91 -7.19 5.91 10.62
CA ILE A 91 -7.49 4.69 9.89
C ILE A 91 -8.27 5.06 8.63
N LEU A 92 -7.69 4.72 7.47
CA LEU A 92 -8.21 5.09 6.17
C LEU A 92 -8.71 3.86 5.40
N GLY A 93 -9.98 3.88 5.02
CA GLY A 93 -10.60 2.90 4.13
C GLY A 93 -10.94 3.54 2.78
N SER A 94 -10.29 3.11 1.71
CA SER A 94 -10.53 3.60 0.35
C SER A 94 -10.23 2.52 -0.67
N GLY A 95 -10.92 2.53 -1.81
CA GLY A 95 -10.61 1.68 -2.96
C GLY A 95 -9.49 2.23 -3.84
N SER A 96 -9.00 3.45 -3.58
CA SER A 96 -8.01 4.16 -4.39
C SER A 96 -6.91 4.79 -3.53
N PRO A 97 -5.70 5.05 -4.08
CA PRO A 97 -4.62 5.73 -3.38
C PRO A 97 -4.88 7.25 -3.33
N LEU A 98 -5.78 7.68 -2.46
CA LEU A 98 -6.15 9.09 -2.34
C LEU A 98 -4.99 9.95 -1.81
N MET A 99 -5.02 11.22 -2.15
CA MET A 99 -4.01 12.20 -1.77
C MET A 99 -3.93 12.39 -0.26
N LEU A 100 -2.78 12.14 0.33
CA LEU A 100 -2.54 12.29 1.78
C LEU A 100 -1.82 13.59 2.12
N ALA A 101 -1.30 14.31 1.13
CA ALA A 101 -0.53 15.54 1.31
C ALA A 101 -1.19 16.57 2.24
N PRO A 102 -2.52 16.79 2.22
CA PRO A 102 -3.15 17.78 3.10
C PRO A 102 -3.03 17.49 4.59
N PHE A 103 -2.79 16.23 5.00
CA PHE A 103 -2.87 15.84 6.41
C PHE A 103 -1.86 14.75 6.84
N VAL A 104 -1.00 14.25 5.95
CA VAL A 104 -0.10 13.11 6.25
C VAL A 104 0.80 13.33 7.47
N ARG A 105 1.10 14.58 7.81
CA ARG A 105 1.97 14.96 8.94
C ARG A 105 1.22 15.29 10.23
N LEU A 106 -0.11 15.28 10.20
CA LEU A 106 -0.91 15.66 11.35
C LEU A 106 -1.10 14.51 12.36
N PRO A 107 -1.54 13.30 11.95
CA PRO A 107 -1.70 12.20 12.89
C PRO A 107 -0.36 11.58 13.28
N LYS A 108 -0.32 10.95 14.45
CA LYS A 108 0.82 10.20 14.95
C LYS A 108 1.13 8.96 14.10
N ALA A 109 0.08 8.31 13.59
CA ALA A 109 0.18 7.15 12.70
C ALA A 109 -1.00 7.12 11.73
N ILE A 110 -0.77 6.52 10.57
CA ILE A 110 -1.80 6.26 9.55
C ILE A 110 -1.79 4.75 9.26
N LEU A 111 -2.96 4.12 9.38
CA LEU A 111 -3.21 2.75 8.96
C LEU A 111 -4.16 2.78 7.77
N ASN A 112 -3.64 2.46 6.57
CA ASN A 112 -4.46 2.33 5.37
C ASN A 112 -4.97 0.89 5.25
N VAL A 113 -6.28 0.69 5.37
CA VAL A 113 -6.91 -0.64 5.43
C VAL A 113 -7.65 -1.02 4.15
N TRP A 114 -7.68 -0.13 3.17
CA TRP A 114 -8.39 -0.32 1.91
C TRP A 114 -9.88 -0.65 2.14
N ILE A 115 -10.35 -1.76 1.57
CA ILE A 115 -11.68 -2.33 1.78
C ILE A 115 -11.46 -3.74 2.34
N GLY A 116 -11.32 -3.84 3.66
CA GLY A 116 -10.89 -5.06 4.35
C GLY A 116 -11.96 -6.13 4.53
N GLY A 117 -13.22 -5.84 4.17
CA GLY A 117 -14.33 -6.80 4.26
C GLY A 117 -14.66 -7.23 5.69
N GLN A 118 -15.15 -8.45 5.85
CA GLN A 118 -15.66 -8.97 7.12
C GLN A 118 -14.60 -9.04 8.24
N GLY A 119 -13.34 -9.28 7.89
CA GLY A 119 -12.24 -9.41 8.86
C GLY A 119 -11.59 -8.10 9.29
N GLU A 120 -11.98 -6.97 8.71
CA GLU A 120 -11.29 -5.68 8.86
C GLU A 120 -11.17 -5.21 10.32
N ALA A 121 -12.27 -5.16 11.04
CA ALA A 121 -12.28 -4.68 12.42
C ALA A 121 -11.37 -5.52 13.34
N ARG A 122 -11.34 -6.83 13.15
CA ARG A 122 -10.46 -7.73 13.89
C ARG A 122 -8.99 -7.49 13.54
N ALA A 123 -8.67 -7.32 12.26
CA ALA A 123 -7.31 -7.05 11.81
C ALA A 123 -6.78 -5.72 12.37
N ILE A 124 -7.57 -4.66 12.28
CA ILE A 124 -7.25 -3.34 12.83
C ILE A 124 -6.98 -3.45 14.34
N THR A 125 -7.90 -4.09 15.07
CA THR A 125 -7.77 -4.27 16.53
C THR A 125 -6.49 -5.02 16.90
N HIS A 126 -6.14 -6.09 16.18
CA HIS A 126 -4.92 -6.86 16.44
C HIS A 126 -3.65 -6.02 16.20
N ILE A 127 -3.63 -5.18 15.16
CA ILE A 127 -2.52 -4.27 14.90
C ILE A 127 -2.45 -3.21 16.01
N LEU A 128 -3.52 -2.51 16.31
CA LEU A 128 -3.53 -1.44 17.32
C LEU A 128 -3.12 -1.92 18.71
N LEU A 129 -3.47 -3.16 19.07
CA LEU A 129 -3.10 -3.78 20.35
C LEU A 129 -1.73 -4.50 20.31
N GLY A 130 -0.99 -4.42 19.22
CA GLY A 130 0.32 -5.07 19.09
C GLY A 130 0.29 -6.59 19.05
N LYS A 131 -0.89 -7.21 18.86
CA LYS A 131 -1.02 -8.68 18.74
C LYS A 131 -0.50 -9.20 17.42
N VAL A 132 -0.46 -8.34 16.40
CA VAL A 132 0.08 -8.61 15.06
C VAL A 132 0.97 -7.44 14.68
N ASN A 133 2.21 -7.73 14.30
CA ASN A 133 3.10 -6.76 13.71
C ASN A 133 2.70 -6.55 12.24
N PRO A 134 2.37 -5.31 11.80
CA PRO A 134 1.98 -5.07 10.41
C PRO A 134 3.12 -5.39 9.44
N SER A 135 2.79 -6.04 8.34
CA SER A 135 3.72 -6.37 7.25
C SER A 135 3.17 -5.96 5.88
N GLY A 136 1.99 -5.34 5.84
CA GLY A 136 1.34 -4.90 4.61
C GLY A 136 2.17 -3.86 3.85
N LYS A 137 2.22 -4.00 2.53
CA LYS A 137 2.88 -3.05 1.62
C LYS A 137 1.87 -2.44 0.67
N THR A 138 2.09 -1.19 0.27
CA THR A 138 1.20 -0.51 -0.68
C THR A 138 1.27 -1.18 -2.06
N PRO A 139 0.13 -1.64 -2.63
CA PRO A 139 0.11 -2.27 -3.96
C PRO A 139 0.09 -1.25 -5.09
N VAL A 140 0.21 0.02 -4.78
CA VAL A 140 0.19 1.16 -5.70
C VAL A 140 1.14 2.24 -5.21
N THR A 141 1.44 3.21 -6.08
CA THR A 141 2.18 4.43 -5.72
C THR A 141 1.20 5.47 -5.18
N PHE A 142 1.50 6.06 -4.02
CA PHE A 142 0.83 7.26 -3.53
C PHE A 142 1.60 8.49 -4.02
N PHE A 143 0.98 9.27 -4.85
CA PHE A 143 1.59 10.46 -5.46
C PHE A 143 1.59 11.64 -4.49
N ALA A 144 2.58 12.51 -4.60
CA ALA A 144 2.64 13.72 -3.78
C ALA A 144 1.67 14.80 -4.29
N ASP A 145 1.44 14.85 -5.61
CA ASP A 145 0.57 15.80 -6.27
C ASP A 145 -0.04 15.17 -7.54
N GLU A 146 -1.37 15.14 -7.63
CA GLU A 146 -2.06 14.56 -8.79
C GLU A 146 -1.85 15.35 -10.08
N ARG A 147 -1.50 16.65 -10.00
CA ARG A 147 -1.18 17.49 -11.18
C ARG A 147 0.03 17.00 -11.96
N GLN A 148 0.85 16.12 -11.36
CA GLN A 148 1.98 15.48 -12.02
C GLN A 148 1.58 14.23 -12.82
N LEU A 149 0.33 13.79 -12.70
CA LEU A 149 -0.18 12.64 -13.42
C LEU A 149 -0.67 13.02 -14.82
N PRO A 150 -0.60 12.10 -15.79
CA PRO A 150 -1.29 12.29 -17.07
C PRO A 150 -2.81 12.35 -16.85
N PRO A 151 -3.57 12.92 -17.82
CA PRO A 151 -5.03 13.00 -17.75
C PRO A 151 -5.67 11.65 -17.36
N MET A 152 -6.76 11.69 -16.59
CA MET A 152 -7.41 10.48 -16.06
C MET A 152 -7.91 9.52 -17.15
N ASP A 153 -8.28 10.03 -18.30
CA ASP A 153 -8.71 9.27 -19.48
C ASP A 153 -7.55 8.66 -20.29
N SER A 154 -6.31 8.96 -19.93
CA SER A 154 -5.13 8.36 -20.56
C SER A 154 -4.80 7.02 -19.93
N TYR A 155 -5.04 5.91 -20.62
CA TYR A 155 -4.73 4.55 -20.21
C TYR A 155 -3.31 4.10 -20.58
N ASP A 156 -2.54 4.93 -21.26
CA ASP A 156 -1.14 4.63 -21.59
C ASP A 156 -0.24 4.81 -20.37
N VAL A 157 0.08 3.72 -19.72
CA VAL A 157 0.92 3.70 -18.51
C VAL A 157 2.33 4.28 -18.74
N THR A 158 2.82 4.22 -20.00
CA THR A 158 4.17 4.72 -20.35
C THR A 158 4.28 6.24 -20.26
N LYS A 159 3.14 6.94 -20.24
CA LYS A 159 3.06 8.41 -20.08
C LYS A 159 3.29 8.88 -18.64
N GLY A 160 3.76 8.01 -17.76
CA GLY A 160 4.13 8.40 -16.39
C GLY A 160 3.15 7.93 -15.32
N ARG A 161 2.50 6.78 -15.52
CA ARG A 161 1.72 6.13 -14.46
C ARG A 161 2.53 5.04 -13.78
N SER A 162 2.20 4.73 -12.55
CA SER A 162 2.81 3.71 -11.70
C SER A 162 4.31 3.92 -11.41
N TYR A 163 4.84 3.14 -10.47
CA TYR A 163 6.26 3.14 -10.09
C TYR A 163 7.22 2.84 -11.27
N GLN A 164 6.69 2.25 -12.34
CA GLN A 164 7.49 1.86 -13.51
C GLN A 164 7.88 3.05 -14.38
N TYR A 165 7.00 4.05 -14.51
CA TYR A 165 7.17 5.15 -15.47
C TYR A 165 7.09 6.54 -14.83
N PHE A 166 6.46 6.68 -13.66
CA PHE A 166 6.31 7.97 -13.00
C PHE A 166 7.66 8.54 -12.57
N LYS A 167 7.91 9.81 -12.89
CA LYS A 167 9.16 10.53 -12.63
C LYS A 167 9.02 11.66 -11.62
N GLY A 168 7.80 11.96 -11.21
CA GLY A 168 7.51 13.01 -10.22
C GLY A 168 7.71 12.54 -8.78
N ASP A 169 7.30 13.38 -7.85
CA ASP A 169 7.43 13.14 -6.42
C ASP A 169 6.36 12.17 -5.91
N VAL A 170 6.78 11.22 -5.13
CA VAL A 170 5.88 10.23 -4.51
C VAL A 170 5.79 10.48 -2.99
N MET A 171 4.59 10.37 -2.45
CA MET A 171 4.36 10.40 -1.01
C MET A 171 4.81 9.08 -0.37
N PHE A 172 4.31 7.96 -0.93
CA PHE A 172 4.73 6.61 -0.58
C PHE A 172 4.95 5.81 -1.86
N PRO A 173 6.13 5.23 -2.05
CA PRO A 173 6.42 4.43 -3.23
C PRO A 173 5.63 3.11 -3.23
N PHE A 174 5.45 2.52 -4.40
CA PHE A 174 4.94 1.16 -4.53
C PHE A 174 5.75 0.19 -3.66
N GLY A 175 5.06 -0.66 -2.92
CA GLY A 175 5.69 -1.61 -2.01
C GLY A 175 6.07 -1.05 -0.63
N TYR A 176 5.74 0.22 -0.33
CA TYR A 176 6.03 0.83 0.96
C TYR A 176 5.12 0.30 2.07
N GLY A 177 5.66 0.17 3.27
CA GLY A 177 4.92 -0.16 4.49
C GLY A 177 5.85 -0.32 5.67
N LEU A 178 5.40 0.15 6.84
CA LEU A 178 6.15 0.10 8.09
C LEU A 178 5.86 -1.17 8.88
N SER A 179 6.74 -1.45 9.81
CA SER A 179 6.64 -2.53 10.78
C SER A 179 6.93 -1.99 12.19
N TYR A 180 6.51 -2.68 13.23
CA TYR A 180 6.92 -2.38 14.62
C TYR A 180 8.37 -2.77 14.90
N THR A 181 9.01 -3.48 13.97
CA THR A 181 10.43 -3.81 14.01
C THR A 181 11.18 -3.18 12.86
N ARG A 182 12.51 -3.30 12.81
CA ARG A 182 13.35 -2.76 11.76
C ARG A 182 14.12 -3.88 11.06
N PHE A 183 13.98 -3.93 9.73
CA PHE A 183 14.71 -4.86 8.89
C PHE A 183 15.88 -4.16 8.20
N GLU A 184 17.03 -4.85 8.13
CA GLU A 184 18.21 -4.40 7.42
C GLU A 184 18.58 -5.43 6.35
N TYR A 185 18.95 -4.93 5.18
CA TYR A 185 19.30 -5.74 4.02
C TYR A 185 20.80 -5.71 3.79
N SER A 186 21.42 -6.87 3.60
CA SER A 186 22.79 -6.93 3.12
C SER A 186 22.85 -6.48 1.65
N ARG A 187 24.05 -6.23 1.14
CA ARG A 187 24.24 -6.06 -0.30
C ARG A 187 23.85 -7.37 -1.00
N PRO A 188 23.05 -7.32 -2.09
CA PRO A 188 22.72 -8.52 -2.85
C PRO A 188 23.94 -9.04 -3.59
N VAL A 189 23.99 -10.37 -3.75
CA VAL A 189 25.03 -11.05 -4.52
C VAL A 189 24.37 -11.90 -5.59
N VAL A 190 25.02 -12.04 -6.74
CA VAL A 190 24.61 -12.90 -7.84
C VAL A 190 25.56 -14.08 -7.97
N ASP A 191 25.05 -15.22 -8.37
CA ASP A 191 25.85 -16.45 -8.59
C ASP A 191 26.75 -16.35 -9.83
N LYS A 192 26.40 -15.50 -10.79
CA LYS A 192 27.17 -15.23 -12.00
C LYS A 192 26.98 -13.79 -12.50
N SER A 193 28.00 -13.24 -13.15
CA SER A 193 27.98 -11.86 -13.67
C SER A 193 27.48 -11.76 -15.13
N ARG A 194 27.25 -12.90 -15.78
CA ARG A 194 26.81 -12.98 -17.18
C ARG A 194 25.70 -14.01 -17.33
N MET A 195 24.80 -13.74 -18.26
CA MET A 195 23.63 -14.57 -18.58
C MET A 195 23.42 -14.53 -20.08
N SER A 196 23.09 -15.65 -20.70
CA SER A 196 22.83 -15.74 -22.14
C SER A 196 21.68 -16.71 -22.44
N GLY A 197 21.00 -16.50 -23.55
CA GLY A 197 19.93 -17.39 -24.02
C GLY A 197 18.86 -17.64 -22.98
N SER A 198 18.65 -18.90 -22.62
CA SER A 198 17.70 -19.37 -21.61
C SER A 198 18.31 -19.57 -20.22
N ASP A 199 19.51 -19.05 -19.97
CA ASP A 199 20.13 -19.10 -18.65
C ASP A 199 19.25 -18.45 -17.58
N THR A 200 19.43 -18.91 -16.35
CA THR A 200 18.91 -18.23 -15.16
C THR A 200 20.05 -17.71 -14.30
N LEU A 201 19.79 -16.69 -13.52
CA LEU A 201 20.71 -16.09 -12.57
C LEU A 201 20.04 -16.06 -11.20
N SER A 202 20.76 -16.48 -10.16
CA SER A 202 20.29 -16.38 -8.78
C SER A 202 20.83 -15.11 -8.13
N VAL A 203 19.95 -14.36 -7.46
CA VAL A 203 20.32 -13.24 -6.59
C VAL A 203 19.94 -13.58 -5.16
N GLU A 204 20.87 -13.39 -4.22
CA GLU A 204 20.67 -13.64 -2.79
C GLU A 204 20.91 -12.37 -1.98
N VAL A 205 20.10 -12.16 -0.94
CA VAL A 205 20.26 -11.14 0.07
C VAL A 205 20.04 -11.74 1.45
N THR A 206 20.73 -11.23 2.47
CA THR A 206 20.40 -11.53 3.87
C THR A 206 19.58 -10.39 4.43
N VAL A 207 18.40 -10.71 4.99
CA VAL A 207 17.55 -9.75 5.70
C VAL A 207 17.62 -10.05 7.20
N SER A 208 17.95 -9.03 7.98
CA SER A 208 18.14 -9.12 9.44
C SER A 208 17.09 -8.30 10.16
N ASN A 209 16.46 -8.87 11.17
CA ASN A 209 15.59 -8.14 12.08
C ASN A 209 16.44 -7.49 13.21
N LYS A 210 16.65 -6.19 13.11
CA LYS A 210 17.43 -5.38 14.07
C LYS A 210 16.56 -4.62 15.07
N GLY A 211 15.25 -4.81 15.01
CA GLY A 211 14.31 -4.15 15.92
C GLY A 211 13.96 -4.98 17.15
N GLY A 212 12.92 -4.53 17.87
CA GLY A 212 12.52 -5.08 19.15
C GLY A 212 11.49 -6.20 19.12
N TYR A 213 10.89 -6.49 17.95
CA TYR A 213 9.76 -7.40 17.82
C TYR A 213 10.01 -8.41 16.69
N ASP A 214 9.38 -9.57 16.81
CA ASP A 214 9.26 -10.50 15.70
C ASP A 214 8.42 -9.86 14.59
N GLY A 215 8.72 -10.21 13.34
CA GLY A 215 7.96 -9.64 12.24
C GLY A 215 8.13 -10.38 10.94
N GLU A 216 7.22 -10.07 10.01
CA GLU A 216 7.31 -10.52 8.63
C GLU A 216 7.74 -9.35 7.75
N GLU A 217 8.66 -9.61 6.85
CA GLU A 217 9.07 -8.65 5.81
C GLU A 217 8.67 -9.17 4.44
N ILE A 218 8.20 -8.25 3.58
CA ILE A 218 7.95 -8.52 2.17
C ILE A 218 9.15 -8.02 1.38
N VAL A 219 10.08 -8.93 1.13
CA VAL A 219 11.30 -8.68 0.36
C VAL A 219 10.95 -8.59 -1.11
N GLN A 220 11.32 -7.50 -1.79
CA GLN A 220 10.93 -7.23 -3.17
C GLN A 220 12.17 -7.20 -4.06
N CYS A 221 12.06 -7.84 -5.23
CA CYS A 221 13.13 -7.93 -6.23
C CYS A 221 12.73 -7.15 -7.47
N TYR A 222 13.52 -6.12 -7.80
CA TYR A 222 13.30 -5.26 -8.95
C TYR A 222 14.42 -5.40 -9.97
N LEU A 223 14.06 -5.31 -11.23
CA LEU A 223 14.99 -5.29 -12.35
C LEU A 223 14.93 -3.94 -13.06
N SER A 224 16.10 -3.40 -13.41
CA SER A 224 16.24 -2.18 -14.21
C SER A 224 17.37 -2.32 -15.21
N ALA A 225 17.33 -1.51 -16.28
CA ALA A 225 18.35 -1.51 -17.31
C ALA A 225 18.45 -0.14 -18.00
N PRO A 226 19.66 0.37 -18.28
CA PRO A 226 19.85 1.63 -19.01
C PRO A 226 19.16 1.66 -20.37
N GLN A 227 19.14 0.52 -21.09
CA GLN A 227 18.49 0.40 -22.39
C GLN A 227 16.96 0.51 -22.33
N TRP A 228 16.34 0.41 -21.14
CA TRP A 228 14.91 0.61 -20.94
C TRP A 228 14.51 2.09 -20.87
N ALA A 229 15.47 2.96 -20.58
CA ALA A 229 15.23 4.40 -20.40
C ALA A 229 14.65 5.07 -21.66
N VAL A 230 15.00 4.58 -22.86
CA VAL A 230 14.47 5.07 -24.14
C VAL A 230 12.94 4.99 -24.20
N GLY A 231 12.32 4.00 -23.57
CA GLY A 231 10.85 3.90 -23.45
C GLY A 231 10.32 4.36 -22.10
N GLY A 232 11.14 5.04 -21.29
CA GLY A 232 10.73 5.59 -20.01
C GLY A 232 10.60 4.60 -18.86
N LEU A 233 10.79 3.31 -19.09
CA LEU A 233 10.70 2.28 -18.05
C LEU A 233 11.87 2.41 -17.07
N LYS A 234 11.58 2.63 -15.81
CA LYS A 234 12.56 2.77 -14.73
C LYS A 234 12.97 1.41 -14.16
N GLN A 235 12.00 0.61 -13.81
CA GLN A 235 12.21 -0.69 -13.16
C GLN A 235 10.94 -1.56 -13.23
N LYS A 236 11.11 -2.87 -13.08
CA LYS A 236 10.03 -3.87 -12.97
C LYS A 236 10.17 -4.65 -11.67
N LEU A 237 9.10 -4.86 -10.94
CA LEU A 237 9.05 -5.91 -9.91
C LEU A 237 9.04 -7.27 -10.61
N ILE A 238 10.03 -8.10 -10.34
CA ILE A 238 10.15 -9.46 -10.91
C ILE A 238 9.87 -10.56 -9.89
N GLY A 239 9.79 -10.21 -8.61
CA GLY A 239 9.45 -11.15 -7.56
C GLY A 239 9.32 -10.50 -6.19
N HIS A 240 8.59 -11.18 -5.30
CA HIS A 240 8.53 -10.82 -3.89
C HIS A 240 8.41 -12.08 -3.03
N LYS A 241 8.87 -12.01 -1.79
CA LYS A 241 8.74 -13.08 -0.80
C LYS A 241 8.37 -12.52 0.55
N ARG A 242 7.37 -13.11 1.19
CA ARG A 242 7.02 -12.84 2.58
C ARG A 242 7.83 -13.76 3.48
N VAL A 243 8.59 -13.19 4.41
CA VAL A 243 9.55 -13.93 5.23
C VAL A 243 9.37 -13.54 6.69
N PHE A 244 9.09 -14.52 7.55
CA PHE A 244 9.11 -14.33 8.99
C PHE A 244 10.56 -14.31 9.50
N ILE A 245 10.91 -13.29 10.30
CA ILE A 245 12.22 -13.12 10.89
C ILE A 245 12.04 -12.75 12.37
N ALA A 246 12.41 -13.64 13.27
CA ALA A 246 12.34 -13.38 14.68
C ALA A 246 13.32 -12.26 15.08
N LYS A 247 13.02 -11.59 16.20
CA LYS A 247 13.89 -10.55 16.76
C LYS A 247 15.34 -11.03 16.90
N GLY A 248 16.27 -10.27 16.33
CA GLY A 248 17.70 -10.57 16.35
C GLY A 248 18.15 -11.61 15.33
N GLU A 249 17.23 -12.27 14.62
CA GLU A 249 17.56 -13.27 13.60
C GLU A 249 17.78 -12.64 12.21
N SER A 250 18.31 -13.47 11.31
CA SER A 250 18.49 -13.15 9.91
C SER A 250 18.03 -14.30 9.03
N ARG A 251 17.56 -13.99 7.82
CA ARG A 251 17.16 -14.98 6.81
C ARG A 251 17.79 -14.64 5.47
N LYS A 252 18.29 -15.66 4.79
CA LYS A 252 18.69 -15.59 3.40
C LYS A 252 17.46 -15.68 2.51
N VAL A 253 17.35 -14.77 1.57
CA VAL A 253 16.27 -14.69 0.59
C VAL A 253 16.87 -14.65 -0.80
N SER A 254 16.47 -15.57 -1.66
CA SER A 254 16.95 -15.66 -3.03
C SER A 254 15.82 -15.49 -4.03
N PHE A 255 16.15 -14.94 -5.19
CA PHE A 255 15.27 -14.84 -6.34
C PHE A 255 16.00 -15.39 -7.57
N THR A 256 15.24 -15.90 -8.51
CA THR A 256 15.76 -16.30 -9.81
C THR A 256 15.36 -15.24 -10.83
N VAL A 257 16.33 -14.78 -11.59
CA VAL A 257 16.12 -13.92 -12.77
C VAL A 257 16.21 -14.82 -13.99
N CYS A 258 15.17 -14.81 -14.80
CA CYS A 258 15.13 -15.57 -16.06
C CYS A 258 15.01 -14.62 -17.26
N ARG A 259 15.13 -15.16 -18.47
CA ARG A 259 15.03 -14.37 -19.70
C ARG A 259 13.71 -13.64 -19.83
N GLU A 260 12.63 -14.23 -19.36
CA GLU A 260 11.27 -13.66 -19.37
C GLU A 260 11.17 -12.37 -18.57
N ASP A 261 11.95 -12.23 -17.50
CA ASP A 261 12.02 -11.01 -16.70
C ASP A 261 12.65 -9.84 -17.48
N LEU A 262 13.55 -10.14 -18.42
CA LEU A 262 14.23 -9.16 -19.27
C LEU A 262 13.37 -8.67 -20.43
N LEU A 263 12.29 -9.40 -20.73
CA LEU A 263 11.43 -9.10 -21.88
C LEU A 263 10.76 -7.73 -21.76
N ARG A 264 10.72 -7.06 -22.90
CA ARG A 264 10.05 -5.82 -23.12
C ARG A 264 9.35 -5.82 -24.47
N TRP A 265 8.15 -5.24 -24.53
CA TRP A 265 7.46 -5.08 -25.78
C TRP A 265 8.21 -4.10 -26.68
N ASN A 266 8.59 -4.56 -27.86
CA ASN A 266 9.24 -3.75 -28.89
C ASN A 266 8.20 -3.36 -29.95
N VAL A 267 7.81 -2.10 -29.96
CA VAL A 267 6.76 -1.58 -30.84
C VAL A 267 7.14 -1.65 -32.33
N ASN A 268 8.44 -1.63 -32.66
CA ASN A 268 8.90 -1.62 -34.05
C ASN A 268 8.76 -2.98 -34.71
N VAL A 269 9.07 -4.06 -33.96
CA VAL A 269 8.98 -5.43 -34.45
C VAL A 269 7.74 -6.17 -33.95
N LYS A 270 6.93 -5.52 -33.06
CA LYS A 270 5.72 -6.05 -32.45
C LYS A 270 5.93 -7.40 -31.75
N GLU A 271 7.04 -7.52 -31.02
CA GLU A 271 7.42 -8.72 -30.29
C GLU A 271 7.98 -8.40 -28.91
N TRP A 272 7.93 -9.38 -28.02
CA TRP A 272 8.63 -9.33 -26.73
C TRP A 272 10.12 -9.65 -26.94
N THR A 273 10.98 -8.68 -26.62
CA THR A 273 12.42 -8.79 -26.82
C THR A 273 13.20 -8.57 -25.53
N ALA A 274 14.23 -9.41 -25.29
CA ALA A 274 15.25 -9.17 -24.29
C ALA A 274 16.45 -8.51 -24.96
N LEU A 275 16.77 -7.27 -24.55
CA LEU A 275 17.89 -6.53 -25.13
C LEU A 275 19.19 -6.93 -24.45
N ALA A 276 20.23 -7.23 -25.23
CA ALA A 276 21.57 -7.44 -24.71
C ALA A 276 22.07 -6.15 -24.01
N GLY A 277 22.87 -6.30 -22.96
CA GLY A 277 23.44 -5.18 -22.23
C GLY A 277 23.49 -5.38 -20.72
N LYS A 278 23.79 -4.31 -20.02
CA LYS A 278 23.91 -4.29 -18.57
C LYS A 278 22.50 -4.19 -17.93
N TYR A 279 22.27 -5.02 -16.92
CA TYR A 279 21.09 -5.00 -16.07
C TYR A 279 21.49 -4.81 -14.60
N GLU A 280 20.59 -4.25 -13.81
CA GLU A 280 20.72 -4.17 -12.36
C GLU A 280 19.53 -4.86 -11.71
N VAL A 281 19.82 -5.79 -10.80
CA VAL A 281 18.82 -6.41 -9.93
C VAL A 281 18.95 -5.83 -8.53
N SER A 282 17.85 -5.31 -8.01
CA SER A 282 17.78 -4.65 -6.70
C SER A 282 16.86 -5.44 -5.78
N VAL A 283 17.34 -5.75 -4.55
CA VAL A 283 16.52 -6.42 -3.54
C VAL A 283 16.35 -5.48 -2.36
N VAL A 284 15.11 -5.01 -2.19
CA VAL A 284 14.76 -3.86 -1.34
C VAL A 284 13.38 -4.04 -0.68
N PRO A 285 13.06 -3.24 0.37
CA PRO A 285 11.73 -3.24 0.99
C PRO A 285 10.64 -2.59 0.13
N HIS A 286 11.00 -1.69 -0.81
CA HIS A 286 10.04 -1.00 -1.70
C HIS A 286 10.74 -0.36 -2.91
N SER A 287 9.95 0.04 -3.92
CA SER A 287 10.44 0.58 -5.20
C SER A 287 11.20 1.91 -5.12
N GLY A 288 11.13 2.60 -4.00
CA GLY A 288 11.84 3.88 -3.78
C GLY A 288 13.26 3.73 -3.28
N GLU A 289 13.71 2.52 -2.95
CA GLU A 289 15.07 2.26 -2.50
C GLU A 289 15.92 1.57 -3.57
N LYS A 290 17.24 1.67 -3.41
CA LYS A 290 18.20 1.03 -4.28
C LYS A 290 19.24 0.26 -3.47
N ASN A 291 19.27 -1.05 -3.66
CA ASN A 291 20.28 -1.96 -3.13
C ASN A 291 20.56 -3.01 -4.21
N ALA A 292 21.44 -2.66 -5.16
CA ALA A 292 21.54 -3.34 -6.44
C ALA A 292 22.89 -4.00 -6.68
N VAL A 293 22.86 -5.07 -7.48
CA VAL A 293 24.01 -5.70 -8.11
C VAL A 293 23.80 -5.78 -9.63
N SER A 294 24.86 -5.67 -10.39
CA SER A 294 24.79 -5.68 -11.86
C SER A 294 25.19 -7.04 -12.45
N PHE A 295 24.57 -7.35 -13.59
CA PHE A 295 24.98 -8.45 -14.48
C PHE A 295 24.84 -8.02 -15.94
N VAL A 296 25.38 -8.81 -16.85
CA VAL A 296 25.30 -8.58 -18.29
C VAL A 296 24.48 -9.71 -18.94
N TYR A 297 23.48 -9.34 -19.72
CA TYR A 297 22.77 -10.25 -20.63
C TYR A 297 23.41 -10.14 -22.03
N GLU A 298 23.90 -11.27 -22.56
CA GLU A 298 24.67 -11.31 -23.82
C GLU A 298 23.78 -11.51 -25.07
N GLY A 299 22.47 -11.69 -24.86
CA GLY A 299 21.55 -12.01 -25.93
C GLY A 299 21.39 -13.52 -26.11
N LYS A 300 21.27 -13.95 -27.37
CA LYS A 300 21.09 -15.37 -27.74
C LYS A 300 22.30 -16.20 -27.38
#